data_b2e0628f49e00becf03e12b3661ee21a
#
_entry.id   b2e0628f49e00becf03e12b3661ee21a
#
_cell.length_a   1.000
_cell.length_b   1.000
_cell.length_c   1.000
_cell.angle_alpha   90.00
_cell.angle_beta   90.00
_cell.angle_gamma   90.00
#
_symmetry.space_group_name_H-M   'P 1'
#
loop_
_entity.id
_entity.type
_entity.pdbx_description
1 polymer ?
#
loop_
_entity_poly.entity_id
_entity_poly.type
_entity_poly.pdbx_seq_one_letter_code
_entity_poly.pdbx_strand_id
1 'polypeptide(L)' 'MNVLVSNCGSSSLKFQLINSDSEEVLAKGLCERIGIDGSLTYQPQGGEKTKTDKAMPTHTEAIKFVIDALTDDKDRKSVV' A
#
# COMPACT_ATOMS: atom_id res chain seq x y z
N MET A 1 -13.19 10.87 6.12
CA MET A 1 -12.74 9.55 6.58
C MET A 1 -11.79 8.97 5.54
N ASN A 2 -10.70 8.40 5.97
CA ASN A 2 -9.75 7.76 5.06
C ASN A 2 -10.09 6.27 4.92
N VAL A 3 -10.16 5.81 3.70
CA VAL A 3 -10.54 4.43 3.37
C VAL A 3 -9.40 3.77 2.61
N LEU A 4 -9.03 2.57 3.03
CA LEU A 4 -8.05 1.77 2.32
C LEU A 4 -8.78 0.82 1.38
N VAL A 5 -8.53 0.98 0.09
CA VAL A 5 -9.09 0.12 -0.95
C VAL A 5 -7.99 -0.81 -1.44
N SER A 6 -8.26 -2.10 -1.46
CA SER A 6 -7.27 -3.07 -1.92
C SER A 6 -7.89 -4.07 -2.89
N ASN A 7 -7.11 -4.46 -3.88
CA ASN A 7 -7.46 -5.51 -4.84
C ASN A 7 -6.35 -6.55 -4.85
N CYS A 8 -6.72 -7.80 -4.60
CA CYS A 8 -5.77 -8.89 -4.55
C CYS A 8 -5.85 -9.71 -5.83
N GLY A 9 -4.70 -9.90 -6.47
CA GLY A 9 -4.54 -10.87 -7.54
C GLY A 9 -3.88 -12.14 -7.01
N SER A 10 -3.54 -13.06 -7.89
CA SER A 10 -2.92 -14.32 -7.50
C SER A 10 -1.55 -14.12 -6.86
N SER A 11 -0.76 -13.17 -7.36
CA SER A 11 0.57 -12.88 -6.83
C SER A 11 0.79 -11.38 -6.67
N SER A 12 -0.28 -10.59 -6.57
CA SER A 12 -0.20 -9.13 -6.46
C SER A 12 -1.26 -8.59 -5.51
N LEU A 13 -0.99 -7.40 -5.00
CA LEU A 13 -1.93 -6.64 -4.16
C LEU A 13 -1.77 -5.18 -4.51
N LYS A 14 -2.85 -4.59 -5.04
CA LYS A 14 -2.87 -3.17 -5.37
C LYS A 14 -3.68 -2.45 -4.29
N PHE A 15 -3.19 -1.30 -3.82
CA PHE A 15 -3.89 -0.58 -2.76
C PHE A 15 -3.90 0.92 -3.02
N GLN A 16 -4.93 1.59 -2.49
CA GLN A 16 -5.06 3.04 -2.48
C GLN A 16 -5.65 3.47 -1.16
N LEU A 17 -5.09 4.52 -0.57
CA LEU A 17 -5.67 5.20 0.59
C LEU A 17 -6.39 6.44 0.06
N ILE A 18 -7.69 6.54 0.28
CA ILE A 18 -8.55 7.56 -0.30
C ILE A 18 -9.25 8.32 0.81
N ASN A 19 -9.27 9.65 0.70
CA ASN A 19 -10.12 10.47 1.56
C ASN A 19 -11.53 10.44 0.98
N SER A 20 -12.49 9.87 1.71
CA SER A 20 -13.85 9.68 1.21
C SER A 20 -14.62 11.00 1.06
N ASP A 21 -14.23 12.04 1.76
CA ASP A 21 -14.91 13.33 1.68
C ASP A 21 -14.51 14.11 0.42
N SER A 22 -13.24 14.11 0.09
CA SER A 22 -12.71 14.83 -1.07
C SER A 22 -12.46 13.92 -2.28
N GLU A 23 -12.53 12.61 -2.10
CA GLU A 23 -12.21 11.61 -3.11
C GLU A 23 -10.76 11.69 -3.59
N GLU A 24 -9.89 12.30 -2.81
CA GLU A 24 -8.47 12.37 -3.15
C GLU A 24 -7.75 11.07 -2.79
N VAL A 25 -6.86 10.64 -3.68
CA VAL A 25 -5.96 9.51 -3.40
C VAL A 25 -4.79 10.04 -2.59
N LEU A 26 -4.71 9.65 -1.33
CA LEU A 26 -3.68 10.11 -0.40
C LEU A 26 -2.38 9.31 -0.52
N ALA A 27 -2.50 8.05 -0.93
CA ALA A 27 -1.35 7.19 -1.17
C ALA A 27 -1.81 6.02 -2.03
N LYS A 28 -0.89 5.46 -2.79
CA LYS A 28 -1.19 4.27 -3.57
C LYS A 28 0.06 3.40 -3.68
N GLY A 29 -0.15 2.14 -3.98
CA GLY A 29 0.97 1.24 -4.13
C GLY A 29 0.58 -0.08 -4.72
N LEU A 30 1.60 -0.89 -4.96
CA LEU A 30 1.44 -2.18 -5.59
C LEU A 30 2.47 -3.13 -5.02
N CYS A 31 1.99 -4.26 -4.51
CA CYS A 31 2.84 -5.37 -4.14
C CYS A 31 2.79 -6.38 -5.27
N GLU A 32 3.95 -6.77 -5.77
CA GLU A 32 4.06 -7.70 -6.89
C GLU A 32 4.93 -8.88 -6.49
N ARG A 33 4.80 -9.98 -7.23
CA ARG A 33 5.61 -11.20 -7.06
C ARG A 33 5.51 -11.77 -5.65
N ILE A 34 4.32 -11.66 -5.05
CA ILE A 34 4.05 -12.23 -3.73
C ILE A 34 4.22 -13.74 -3.82
N GLY A 35 4.94 -14.31 -2.86
CA GLY A 35 5.25 -15.73 -2.84
C GLY A 35 6.50 -16.10 -3.64
N ILE A 36 7.12 -15.14 -4.32
CA ILE A 36 8.36 -15.36 -5.08
C ILE A 36 9.49 -14.57 -4.41
N ASP A 37 9.77 -13.37 -4.86
CA ASP A 37 10.80 -12.52 -4.25
C ASP A 37 10.25 -11.21 -3.67
N GLY A 38 9.02 -10.87 -4.02
CA GLY A 38 8.34 -9.70 -3.46
C GLY A 38 8.87 -8.37 -3.93
N SER A 39 7.96 -7.44 -4.19
CA SER A 39 8.30 -6.06 -4.56
C SER A 39 7.18 -5.14 -4.11
N LEU A 40 7.52 -4.07 -3.41
CA LEU A 40 6.57 -3.06 -2.96
C LEU A 40 6.88 -1.75 -3.64
N THR A 41 5.89 -1.23 -4.39
CA THR A 41 5.95 0.11 -4.96
C THR A 41 4.99 0.98 -4.17
N TYR A 42 5.46 2.12 -3.67
CA TYR A 42 4.67 3.01 -2.84
C TYR A 42 4.81 4.44 -3.32
N GLN A 43 3.70 5.16 -3.39
CA GLN A 43 3.68 6.56 -3.78
C GLN A 43 2.72 7.34 -2.90
N PRO A 44 3.21 8.19 -1.98
CA PRO A 44 2.34 9.08 -1.22
C PRO A 44 1.85 10.22 -2.11
N GLN A 45 0.77 10.90 -1.68
CA GLN A 45 0.23 12.05 -2.39
C GLN A 45 1.29 13.15 -2.47
N GLY A 46 1.55 13.62 -3.68
CA GLY A 46 2.54 14.68 -3.90
C GLY A 46 3.99 14.23 -3.76
N GLY A 47 4.23 12.95 -3.53
CA GLY A 47 5.56 12.40 -3.38
C GLY A 47 5.99 11.56 -4.56
N GLU A 48 7.23 11.10 -4.50
CA GLU A 48 7.79 10.27 -5.53
C GLU A 48 7.47 8.79 -5.30
N LYS A 49 7.37 8.06 -6.40
CA LYS A 49 7.18 6.62 -6.37
C LYS A 49 8.48 5.96 -5.90
N THR A 50 8.37 5.10 -4.92
CA THR A 50 9.49 4.36 -4.35
C THR A 50 9.26 2.87 -4.53
N LYS A 51 10.24 2.15 -5.02
CA LYS A 51 10.17 0.71 -5.18
C LYS A 51 11.18 0.05 -4.24
N THR A 52 10.71 -0.93 -3.47
CA THR A 52 11.56 -1.66 -2.52
C THR A 52 11.31 -3.15 -2.71
N ASP A 53 12.39 -3.92 -2.80
CA ASP A 53 12.28 -5.37 -2.85
C ASP A 53 12.14 -5.89 -1.41
N LYS A 54 11.06 -6.60 -1.16
CA LYS A 54 10.78 -7.18 0.16
C LYS A 54 10.20 -8.57 -0.02
N ALA A 55 10.71 -9.53 0.72
CA ALA A 55 10.15 -10.87 0.72
C ALA A 55 8.72 -10.84 1.26
N MET A 56 7.77 -11.29 0.47
CA MET A 56 6.37 -11.36 0.84
C MET A 56 5.87 -12.78 0.57
N PRO A 57 6.06 -13.72 1.52
CA PRO A 57 5.69 -15.11 1.27
C PRO A 57 4.20 -15.31 1.04
N THR A 58 3.36 -14.43 1.60
CA THR A 58 1.91 -14.53 1.47
C THR A 58 1.31 -13.14 1.32
N HIS A 59 0.03 -13.09 0.93
CA HIS A 59 -0.71 -11.82 0.88
C HIS A 59 -0.84 -11.18 2.26
N THR A 60 -0.84 -11.98 3.33
CA THR A 60 -0.88 -11.45 4.70
C THR A 60 0.35 -10.60 4.98
N GLU A 61 1.53 -11.05 4.58
CA GLU A 61 2.76 -10.28 4.74
C GLU A 61 2.73 -9.01 3.89
N ALA A 62 2.20 -9.09 2.68
CA ALA A 62 2.05 -7.92 1.81
C ALA A 62 1.16 -6.86 2.47
N ILE A 63 0.04 -7.26 3.06
CA ILE A 63 -0.87 -6.36 3.76
C ILE A 63 -0.17 -5.72 4.95
N LYS A 64 0.62 -6.47 5.70
CA LYS A 64 1.38 -5.91 6.82
C LYS A 64 2.36 -4.83 6.35
N PHE A 65 3.07 -5.06 5.26
CA PHE A 65 3.98 -4.06 4.71
C PHE A 65 3.24 -2.80 4.25
N VAL A 66 2.06 -2.96 3.67
CA VAL A 66 1.22 -1.83 3.27
C VAL A 66 0.82 -1.00 4.49
N ILE A 67 0.35 -1.66 5.54
CA ILE A 67 -0.06 -0.97 6.76
C ILE A 67 1.13 -0.29 7.41
N ASP A 68 2.29 -0.95 7.46
CA ASP A 68 3.51 -0.36 8.00
C ASP A 68 3.91 0.90 7.22
N ALA A 69 3.84 0.85 5.90
CA ALA A 69 4.17 2.00 5.06
C ALA A 69 3.23 3.18 5.33
N LEU A 70 1.94 2.90 5.51
CA LEU A 70 0.95 3.93 5.77
C LEU A 70 1.05 4.51 7.18
N THR A 71 1.40 3.69 8.17
CA THR A 71 1.49 4.13 9.57
C THR A 71 2.86 4.71 9.92
N ASP A 72 3.86 4.46 9.11
CA ASP A 72 5.19 5.02 9.29
C ASP A 72 5.26 6.50 8.92
N ASP A 73 4.23 7.02 8.30
CA ASP A 73 4.09 8.43 7.96
C ASP A 73 3.85 9.22 9.24
N LYS A 74 4.63 10.29 9.43
CA LYS A 74 4.53 11.14 10.61
C LYS A 74 3.16 11.79 10.75
N ASP A 75 2.47 12.02 9.67
CA ASP A 75 1.15 12.63 9.68
C ASP A 75 0.04 11.67 10.05
N ARG A 76 0.31 10.40 10.09
CA ARG A 76 -0.58 9.35 10.57
C ARG A 76 -2.02 9.50 10.14
N LYS A 77 -2.29 9.10 8.94
CA LYS A 77 -3.65 9.10 8.43
C LYS A 77 -4.44 7.96 9.07
N SER A 78 -5.66 8.26 9.49
CA SER A 78 -6.56 7.22 10.00
C SER A 78 -6.97 6.31 8.86
N VAL A 79 -6.85 5.00 9.08
CA VAL A 79 -7.23 3.98 8.10
C VAL A 79 -8.42 3.22 8.64
N VAL A 80 -9.43 3.10 7.81
CA VAL A 80 -10.67 2.40 8.16
C VAL A 80 -10.86 1.19 7.28
#